data_b0ee54083aaf55d18ad0c404721ab6db
#
_entry.id   b0ee54083aaf55d18ad0c404721ab6db
#
_cell.length_a   1.000
_cell.length_b   1.000
_cell.length_c   1.000
_cell.angle_alpha   90.00
_cell.angle_beta   90.00
_cell.angle_gamma   90.00
#
_symmetry.space_group_name_H-M   'P 1'
#
loop_
_entity.id
_entity.type
_entity.pdbx_description
1 polymer ?
#
loop_
_entity_poly.entity_id
_entity_poly.type
_entity_poly.pdbx_seq_one_letter_code
_entity_poly.pdbx_strand_id
1 'polypeptide(L)'
;MTQVLRGNIVHAPAMGHLDILEHGCLVLEDGVITGLYPDLPAHLEGAEVRDFGDRIIMQSFADMHLHAPQYPMLGMGMDLPLLDWLNTYTFPTEARFADLDYARRVYRRLATDLITNGTTRVCMFSSLHTDATLVLMDELERAGVTGYVGKVNMDRNGLPGKLQETTEESVAETLRWLENCHFEHIKPIITPRFTPSCTNELMTQLGKLANERGLYVQSHLSESTNEIAWVKAVSYTHLRAHETLSDL
;
A
#
# COMPACT_ATOMS: atom_id res chain seq x y z
N MET A 1 4.15 -28.07 -10.47
CA MET A 1 3.39 -28.23 -11.77
C MET A 1 3.93 -27.22 -12.76
N THR A 2 4.36 -27.69 -13.95
CA THR A 2 4.90 -26.79 -14.98
C THR A 2 3.76 -26.28 -15.87
N GLN A 3 3.69 -24.98 -16.06
CA GLN A 3 2.75 -24.31 -16.97
C GLN A 3 3.52 -23.41 -17.93
N VAL A 4 3.04 -23.29 -19.17
CA VAL A 4 3.59 -22.39 -20.17
C VAL A 4 2.53 -21.40 -20.59
N LEU A 5 2.84 -20.10 -20.48
CA LEU A 5 1.99 -19.03 -21.01
C LEU A 5 2.64 -18.51 -22.29
N ARG A 6 1.91 -18.57 -23.40
CA ARG A 6 2.37 -18.10 -24.71
C ARG A 6 1.66 -16.80 -25.10
N GLY A 7 2.41 -15.83 -25.62
CA GLY A 7 1.87 -14.52 -26.04
C GLY A 7 2.99 -13.53 -26.32
N ASN A 8 2.64 -12.24 -26.48
CA ASN A 8 3.63 -11.19 -26.62
C ASN A 8 4.13 -10.77 -25.21
N ILE A 9 5.31 -11.25 -24.84
CA ILE A 9 5.87 -11.02 -23.50
C ILE A 9 6.62 -9.72 -23.49
N VAL A 10 6.25 -8.83 -22.56
CA VAL A 10 6.94 -7.55 -22.31
C VAL A 10 7.55 -7.61 -20.91
N HIS A 11 8.85 -7.50 -20.82
CA HIS A 11 9.63 -7.62 -19.59
C HIS A 11 10.60 -6.47 -19.43
N ALA A 12 10.65 -5.88 -18.23
CA ALA A 12 11.59 -4.81 -17.87
C ALA A 12 12.65 -5.37 -16.89
N PRO A 13 13.79 -5.90 -17.36
CA PRO A 13 14.82 -6.47 -16.50
C PRO A 13 15.57 -5.42 -15.67
N ALA A 14 15.60 -4.17 -16.15
CA ALA A 14 16.23 -3.05 -15.47
C ALA A 14 15.54 -1.72 -15.84
N MET A 15 15.80 -0.69 -15.06
CA MET A 15 15.28 0.66 -15.35
C MET A 15 15.77 1.14 -16.74
N GLY A 16 14.83 1.58 -17.57
CA GLY A 16 15.11 2.08 -18.92
C GLY A 16 15.41 1.01 -19.96
N HIS A 17 15.30 -0.27 -19.60
CA HIS A 17 15.47 -1.40 -20.52
C HIS A 17 14.18 -2.22 -20.63
N LEU A 18 13.77 -2.53 -21.86
CA LEU A 18 12.57 -3.29 -22.16
C LEU A 18 12.89 -4.40 -23.14
N ASP A 19 12.64 -5.64 -22.75
CA ASP A 19 12.71 -6.80 -23.62
C ASP A 19 11.31 -7.17 -24.12
N ILE A 20 11.20 -7.47 -25.42
CA ILE A 20 9.95 -7.89 -26.05
C ILE A 20 10.20 -9.23 -26.76
N LEU A 21 9.38 -10.23 -26.41
CA LEU A 21 9.36 -11.53 -27.06
C LEU A 21 8.00 -11.70 -27.75
N GLU A 22 7.96 -11.52 -29.06
CA GLU A 22 6.76 -11.77 -29.86
C GLU A 22 6.42 -13.26 -29.87
N HIS A 23 5.18 -13.62 -29.55
CA HIS A 23 4.70 -15.01 -29.43
C HIS A 23 5.57 -15.92 -28.55
N GLY A 24 6.32 -15.32 -27.60
CA GLY A 24 7.22 -16.02 -26.70
C GLY A 24 6.51 -16.90 -25.67
N CYS A 25 7.28 -17.72 -24.98
CA CYS A 25 6.83 -18.62 -23.93
C CYS A 25 7.41 -18.19 -22.57
N LEU A 26 6.51 -17.95 -21.61
CA LEU A 26 6.84 -17.74 -20.20
C LEU A 26 6.57 -19.06 -19.47
N VAL A 27 7.58 -19.61 -18.82
CA VAL A 27 7.51 -20.89 -18.10
C VAL A 27 7.37 -20.62 -16.60
N LEU A 28 6.42 -21.32 -16.00
CA LEU A 28 6.16 -21.28 -14.56
C LEU A 28 6.33 -22.71 -13.99
N GLU A 29 7.03 -22.82 -12.88
CA GLU A 29 7.12 -24.04 -12.08
C GLU A 29 6.66 -23.73 -10.65
N ASP A 30 5.59 -24.39 -10.23
CA ASP A 30 4.98 -24.18 -8.91
C ASP A 30 4.70 -22.71 -8.57
N GLY A 31 4.22 -21.93 -9.56
CA GLY A 31 3.88 -20.53 -9.44
C GLY A 31 5.07 -19.55 -9.58
N VAL A 32 6.28 -20.04 -9.78
CA VAL A 32 7.49 -19.23 -9.97
C VAL A 32 7.87 -19.19 -11.44
N ILE A 33 8.19 -18.01 -11.97
CA ILE A 33 8.72 -17.86 -13.33
C ILE A 33 10.14 -18.42 -13.38
N THR A 34 10.36 -19.47 -14.18
CA THR A 34 11.65 -20.14 -14.33
C THR A 34 12.34 -19.84 -15.64
N GLY A 35 11.63 -19.29 -16.64
CA GLY A 35 12.25 -18.92 -17.90
C GLY A 35 11.35 -18.13 -18.85
N LEU A 36 12.02 -17.39 -19.76
CA LEU A 36 11.43 -16.72 -20.90
C LEU A 36 12.13 -17.24 -22.16
N TYR A 37 11.36 -17.70 -23.12
CA TYR A 37 11.89 -18.31 -24.34
C TYR A 37 11.20 -17.79 -25.59
N PRO A 38 11.91 -17.58 -26.72
CA PRO A 38 11.26 -17.19 -27.97
C PRO A 38 10.33 -18.27 -28.51
N ASP A 39 10.68 -19.56 -28.29
CA ASP A 39 9.91 -20.72 -28.70
C ASP A 39 9.76 -21.70 -27.53
N LEU A 40 8.80 -22.64 -27.63
CA LEU A 40 8.62 -23.67 -26.62
C LEU A 40 9.87 -24.59 -26.57
N PRO A 41 10.57 -24.66 -25.41
CA PRO A 41 11.73 -25.52 -25.27
C PRO A 41 11.39 -26.99 -25.49
N ALA A 42 12.26 -27.76 -26.17
CA ALA A 42 12.02 -29.16 -26.49
C ALA A 42 11.75 -30.04 -25.24
N HIS A 43 12.38 -29.71 -24.10
CA HIS A 43 12.17 -30.47 -22.86
C HIS A 43 10.80 -30.21 -22.22
N LEU A 44 10.03 -29.23 -22.74
CA LEU A 44 8.66 -28.89 -22.31
C LEU A 44 7.61 -29.32 -23.33
N GLU A 45 7.98 -30.09 -24.36
CA GLU A 45 7.02 -30.72 -25.24
C GLU A 45 6.07 -31.62 -24.43
N GLY A 46 4.78 -31.29 -24.45
CA GLY A 46 3.75 -31.98 -23.64
C GLY A 46 3.37 -31.27 -22.35
N ALA A 47 4.00 -30.15 -21.99
CA ALA A 47 3.53 -29.28 -20.91
C ALA A 47 2.22 -28.62 -21.29
N GLU A 48 1.42 -28.23 -20.26
CA GLU A 48 0.21 -27.46 -20.48
C GLU A 48 0.56 -26.05 -20.99
N VAL A 49 0.17 -25.75 -22.24
CA VAL A 49 0.36 -24.44 -22.85
C VAL A 49 -0.94 -23.68 -22.87
N ARG A 50 -0.98 -22.52 -22.22
CA ARG A 50 -2.06 -21.55 -22.32
C ARG A 50 -1.67 -20.46 -23.31
N ASP A 51 -2.25 -20.51 -24.51
CA ASP A 51 -1.96 -19.57 -25.59
C ASP A 51 -2.90 -18.36 -25.52
N PHE A 52 -2.34 -17.15 -25.43
CA PHE A 52 -3.04 -15.89 -25.40
C PHE A 52 -3.06 -15.18 -26.78
N GLY A 53 -2.48 -15.80 -27.81
CA GLY A 53 -2.37 -15.21 -29.15
C GLY A 53 -1.58 -13.91 -29.13
N ASP A 54 -2.16 -12.85 -29.73
CA ASP A 54 -1.51 -11.53 -29.82
C ASP A 54 -1.60 -10.67 -28.53
N ARG A 55 -2.13 -11.22 -27.43
CA ARG A 55 -2.24 -10.47 -26.17
C ARG A 55 -0.89 -10.28 -25.52
N ILE A 56 -0.75 -9.16 -24.80
CA ILE A 56 0.44 -8.83 -24.03
C ILE A 56 0.41 -9.58 -22.69
N ILE A 57 1.53 -10.22 -22.37
CA ILE A 57 1.84 -10.79 -21.05
C ILE A 57 2.91 -9.88 -20.45
N MET A 58 2.62 -9.23 -19.33
CA MET A 58 3.54 -8.30 -18.67
C MET A 58 3.49 -8.45 -17.17
N GLN A 59 4.45 -7.86 -16.49
CA GLN A 59 4.45 -7.76 -15.03
C GLN A 59 3.22 -7.00 -14.55
N SER A 60 2.65 -7.43 -13.43
CA SER A 60 1.56 -6.72 -12.76
C SER A 60 2.02 -5.38 -12.20
N PHE A 61 1.07 -4.49 -11.94
CA PHE A 61 1.34 -3.18 -11.36
C PHE A 61 1.64 -3.26 -9.87
N ALA A 62 2.44 -2.29 -9.40
CA ALA A 62 2.66 -2.01 -8.00
C ALA A 62 2.10 -0.60 -7.69
N ASP A 63 1.17 -0.51 -6.76
CA ASP A 63 0.68 0.75 -6.22
C ASP A 63 1.45 1.06 -4.93
N MET A 64 2.38 2.01 -5.02
CA MET A 64 3.30 2.34 -3.93
C MET A 64 2.74 3.36 -2.94
N HIS A 65 1.54 3.90 -3.19
CA HIS A 65 0.88 4.82 -2.28
C HIS A 65 -0.63 4.82 -2.48
N LEU A 66 -1.35 4.19 -1.57
CA LEU A 66 -2.81 4.25 -1.56
C LEU A 66 -3.37 4.16 -0.13
N HIS A 67 -4.56 4.73 0.07
CA HIS A 67 -5.31 4.69 1.33
C HIS A 67 -6.53 3.77 1.20
N ALA A 68 -6.46 2.57 1.75
CA ALA A 68 -7.55 1.60 1.68
C ALA A 68 -8.91 2.13 2.20
N PRO A 69 -8.97 2.86 3.33
CA PRO A 69 -10.25 3.34 3.84
C PRO A 69 -10.84 4.50 3.03
N GLN A 70 -10.11 5.07 2.07
CA GLN A 70 -10.61 6.11 1.16
C GLN A 70 -11.28 5.52 -0.09
N TYR A 71 -11.16 4.21 -0.32
CA TYR A 71 -11.78 3.54 -1.45
C TYR A 71 -13.29 3.86 -1.65
N PRO A 72 -14.14 3.95 -0.61
CA PRO A 72 -15.56 4.28 -0.79
C PRO A 72 -15.84 5.70 -1.28
N MET A 73 -14.85 6.58 -1.26
CA MET A 73 -14.98 8.00 -1.63
C MET A 73 -14.12 8.41 -2.82
N LEU A 74 -13.68 7.44 -3.63
CA LEU A 74 -12.89 7.69 -4.83
C LEU A 74 -13.56 8.75 -5.73
N GLY A 75 -12.81 9.78 -6.10
CA GLY A 75 -13.27 10.88 -6.96
C GLY A 75 -14.16 11.92 -6.26
N MET A 76 -14.42 11.81 -4.96
CA MET A 76 -15.25 12.79 -4.23
C MET A 76 -14.40 13.97 -3.74
N GLY A 77 -14.91 15.19 -3.97
CA GLY A 77 -14.32 16.43 -3.46
C GLY A 77 -12.93 16.76 -4.02
N MET A 78 -12.62 16.32 -5.24
CA MET A 78 -11.30 16.51 -5.88
C MET A 78 -11.00 17.98 -6.22
N ASP A 79 -11.96 18.87 -6.09
CA ASP A 79 -11.85 20.31 -6.28
C ASP A 79 -11.54 21.07 -4.99
N LEU A 80 -11.52 20.39 -3.83
CA LEU A 80 -11.24 21.00 -2.53
C LEU A 80 -9.74 21.07 -2.24
N PRO A 81 -9.28 22.10 -1.51
CA PRO A 81 -7.97 22.10 -0.88
C PRO A 81 -7.80 20.87 0.05
N LEU A 82 -6.56 20.36 0.20
CA LEU A 82 -6.26 19.15 0.95
C LEU A 82 -6.91 19.11 2.34
N LEU A 83 -6.74 20.16 3.15
CA LEU A 83 -7.25 20.17 4.54
C LEU A 83 -8.78 20.19 4.60
N ASP A 84 -9.44 20.89 3.67
CA ASP A 84 -10.89 20.91 3.56
C ASP A 84 -11.42 19.54 3.13
N TRP A 85 -10.74 18.90 2.18
CA TRP A 85 -11.04 17.55 1.72
C TRP A 85 -10.86 16.51 2.84
N LEU A 86 -9.77 16.57 3.61
CA LEU A 86 -9.52 15.69 4.76
C LEU A 86 -10.66 15.78 5.77
N ASN A 87 -11.07 16.99 6.14
CA ASN A 87 -12.11 17.22 7.17
C ASN A 87 -13.52 16.88 6.67
N THR A 88 -13.82 17.13 5.38
CA THR A 88 -15.17 16.97 4.82
C THR A 88 -15.46 15.52 4.42
N TYR A 89 -14.51 14.83 3.81
CA TYR A 89 -14.70 13.49 3.25
C TYR A 89 -13.85 12.43 3.91
N THR A 90 -12.55 12.68 4.06
CA THR A 90 -11.58 11.63 4.43
C THR A 90 -11.77 11.15 5.87
N PHE A 91 -11.65 12.03 6.83
CA PHE A 91 -11.76 11.65 8.25
C PHE A 91 -13.13 11.07 8.61
N PRO A 92 -14.27 11.65 8.17
CA PRO A 92 -15.57 11.01 8.39
C PRO A 92 -15.70 9.62 7.77
N THR A 93 -15.10 9.40 6.58
CA THR A 93 -15.13 8.08 5.92
C THR A 93 -14.23 7.08 6.64
N GLU A 94 -13.01 7.46 6.99
CA GLU A 94 -12.06 6.60 7.71
C GLU A 94 -12.58 6.21 9.10
N ALA A 95 -13.28 7.10 9.80
CA ALA A 95 -13.89 6.82 11.11
C ALA A 95 -14.94 5.68 11.06
N ARG A 96 -15.55 5.41 9.90
CA ARG A 96 -16.51 4.30 9.74
C ARG A 96 -15.88 2.92 9.84
N PHE A 97 -14.57 2.82 9.68
CA PHE A 97 -13.85 1.55 9.77
C PHE A 97 -13.69 1.01 11.20
N ALA A 98 -14.21 1.73 12.20
CA ALA A 98 -14.48 1.16 13.52
C ALA A 98 -15.50 0.01 13.46
N ASP A 99 -16.43 0.02 12.49
CA ASP A 99 -17.34 -1.09 12.19
C ASP A 99 -16.60 -2.14 11.34
N LEU A 100 -16.33 -3.28 11.93
CA LEU A 100 -15.58 -4.36 11.26
C LEU A 100 -16.35 -5.03 10.13
N ASP A 101 -17.67 -5.08 10.18
CA ASP A 101 -18.49 -5.60 9.08
C ASP A 101 -18.43 -4.66 7.88
N TYR A 102 -18.46 -3.35 8.13
CA TYR A 102 -18.23 -2.35 7.09
C TYR A 102 -16.81 -2.47 6.51
N ALA A 103 -15.80 -2.52 7.36
CA ALA A 103 -14.40 -2.68 6.97
C ALA A 103 -14.20 -3.90 6.07
N ARG A 104 -14.71 -5.07 6.48
CA ARG A 104 -14.60 -6.32 5.72
C ARG A 104 -15.26 -6.24 4.34
N ARG A 105 -16.45 -5.66 4.25
CA ARG A 105 -17.13 -5.49 2.95
C ARG A 105 -16.34 -4.61 2.00
N VAL A 106 -15.84 -3.47 2.51
CA VAL A 106 -15.09 -2.50 1.69
C VAL A 106 -13.74 -3.07 1.27
N TYR A 107 -12.98 -3.63 2.20
CA TYR A 107 -11.63 -4.14 1.93
C TYR A 107 -11.64 -5.37 1.01
N ARG A 108 -12.63 -6.25 1.13
CA ARG A 108 -12.82 -7.34 0.17
C ARG A 108 -13.07 -6.81 -1.25
N ARG A 109 -13.89 -5.78 -1.39
CA ARG A 109 -14.15 -5.16 -2.69
C ARG A 109 -12.88 -4.51 -3.24
N LEU A 110 -12.16 -3.74 -2.42
CA LEU A 110 -10.87 -3.14 -2.77
C LEU A 110 -9.88 -4.20 -3.26
N ALA A 111 -9.68 -5.29 -2.51
CA ALA A 111 -8.77 -6.36 -2.87
C ALA A 111 -9.14 -7.01 -4.22
N THR A 112 -10.44 -7.21 -4.46
CA THR A 112 -10.94 -7.71 -5.76
C THR A 112 -10.62 -6.75 -6.88
N ASP A 113 -10.89 -5.45 -6.69
CA ASP A 113 -10.67 -4.44 -7.73
C ASP A 113 -9.19 -4.22 -8.02
N LEU A 114 -8.31 -4.30 -7.03
CA LEU A 114 -6.86 -4.27 -7.24
C LEU A 114 -6.43 -5.38 -8.22
N ILE A 115 -6.78 -6.63 -7.92
CA ILE A 115 -6.42 -7.78 -8.75
C ILE A 115 -7.03 -7.69 -10.15
N THR A 116 -8.32 -7.33 -10.25
CA THR A 116 -9.00 -7.25 -11.56
C THR A 116 -8.48 -6.12 -12.44
N ASN A 117 -7.85 -5.09 -11.84
CA ASN A 117 -7.18 -4.01 -12.56
C ASN A 117 -5.66 -4.24 -12.70
N GLY A 118 -5.16 -5.41 -12.35
CA GLY A 118 -3.76 -5.82 -12.56
C GLY A 118 -2.77 -5.34 -11.50
N THR A 119 -3.23 -4.79 -10.37
CA THR A 119 -2.38 -4.41 -9.23
C THR A 119 -2.24 -5.57 -8.26
N THR A 120 -1.04 -6.11 -8.10
CA THR A 120 -0.74 -7.23 -7.21
C THR A 120 0.23 -6.89 -6.08
N ARG A 121 0.83 -5.70 -6.11
CA ARG A 121 1.72 -5.20 -5.06
C ARG A 121 1.27 -3.86 -4.57
N VAL A 122 1.36 -3.66 -3.25
CA VAL A 122 0.88 -2.42 -2.61
C VAL A 122 1.82 -1.94 -1.50
N CYS A 123 1.86 -0.60 -1.31
CA CYS A 123 2.32 0.01 -0.08
C CYS A 123 1.18 0.92 0.42
N MET A 124 0.47 0.48 1.47
CA MET A 124 -0.88 0.93 1.73
C MET A 124 -1.05 1.49 3.15
N PHE A 125 -1.74 2.62 3.23
CA PHE A 125 -2.27 3.15 4.49
C PHE A 125 -3.61 2.49 4.81
N SER A 126 -3.75 1.95 6.01
CA SER A 126 -5.04 1.54 6.57
C SER A 126 -5.69 2.70 7.34
N SER A 127 -6.67 2.40 8.16
CA SER A 127 -7.22 3.33 9.14
C SER A 127 -6.42 3.32 10.45
N LEU A 128 -6.85 4.18 11.39
CA LEU A 128 -6.35 4.18 12.77
C LEU A 128 -6.72 2.88 13.52
N HIS A 129 -7.81 2.21 13.13
CA HIS A 129 -8.40 1.07 13.84
C HIS A 129 -7.59 -0.20 13.61
N THR A 130 -7.00 -0.74 14.68
CA THR A 130 -6.17 -1.95 14.67
C THR A 130 -6.87 -3.16 14.05
N ASP A 131 -8.07 -3.48 14.52
CA ASP A 131 -8.81 -4.67 14.06
C ASP A 131 -9.22 -4.53 12.58
N ALA A 132 -9.59 -3.32 12.13
CA ALA A 132 -9.86 -3.07 10.72
C ALA A 132 -8.59 -3.21 9.86
N THR A 133 -7.42 -2.84 10.38
CA THR A 133 -6.15 -3.04 9.68
C THR A 133 -5.83 -4.53 9.52
N LEU A 134 -6.07 -5.35 10.55
CA LEU A 134 -5.93 -6.80 10.44
C LEU A 134 -6.92 -7.41 9.44
N VAL A 135 -8.16 -6.91 9.41
CA VAL A 135 -9.15 -7.30 8.38
C VAL A 135 -8.68 -6.94 6.98
N LEU A 136 -8.08 -5.75 6.78
CA LEU A 136 -7.51 -5.36 5.49
C LEU A 136 -6.41 -6.33 5.04
N MET A 137 -5.48 -6.63 5.94
CA MET A 137 -4.36 -7.53 5.66
C MET A 137 -4.86 -8.95 5.31
N ASP A 138 -5.87 -9.47 6.03
CA ASP A 138 -6.50 -10.76 5.75
C ASP A 138 -7.17 -10.80 4.35
N GLU A 139 -7.92 -9.77 3.97
CA GLU A 139 -8.58 -9.73 2.66
C GLU A 139 -7.57 -9.56 1.50
N LEU A 140 -6.47 -8.83 1.70
CA LEU A 140 -5.39 -8.71 0.72
C LEU A 140 -4.60 -10.03 0.58
N GLU A 141 -4.26 -10.68 1.70
CA GLU A 141 -3.57 -11.98 1.72
C GLU A 141 -4.39 -13.04 0.96
N ARG A 142 -5.70 -13.13 1.23
CA ARG A 142 -6.62 -14.03 0.53
C ARG A 142 -6.75 -13.77 -0.96
N ALA A 143 -6.63 -12.51 -1.36
CA ALA A 143 -6.66 -12.13 -2.77
C ALA A 143 -5.34 -12.40 -3.51
N GLY A 144 -4.27 -12.75 -2.80
CA GLY A 144 -2.94 -12.96 -3.37
C GLY A 144 -2.18 -11.65 -3.66
N VAL A 145 -2.58 -10.55 -3.02
CA VAL A 145 -1.83 -9.28 -3.06
C VAL A 145 -0.63 -9.39 -2.14
N THR A 146 0.50 -8.81 -2.54
CA THR A 146 1.73 -8.77 -1.74
C THR A 146 2.10 -7.33 -1.39
N GLY A 147 2.89 -7.11 -0.32
CA GLY A 147 3.42 -5.78 -0.03
C GLY A 147 3.29 -5.36 1.42
N TYR A 148 3.05 -4.08 1.63
CA TYR A 148 3.07 -3.48 2.95
C TYR A 148 1.74 -2.80 3.27
N VAL A 149 1.27 -2.98 4.50
CA VAL A 149 0.10 -2.29 5.05
C VAL A 149 0.48 -1.68 6.38
N GLY A 150 0.06 -0.45 6.64
CA GLY A 150 0.31 0.22 7.91
C GLY A 150 -0.95 0.67 8.62
N LYS A 151 -1.03 0.36 9.93
CA LYS A 151 -1.97 1.02 10.83
C LYS A 151 -1.58 2.49 10.93
N VAL A 152 -2.50 3.39 10.63
CA VAL A 152 -2.26 4.83 10.74
C VAL A 152 -2.15 5.24 12.20
N ASN A 153 -1.18 6.08 12.52
CA ASN A 153 -0.97 6.67 13.84
C ASN A 153 -1.28 8.16 13.80
N MET A 154 -2.14 8.62 14.71
CA MET A 154 -2.55 10.02 14.85
C MET A 154 -2.91 10.31 16.30
N ASP A 155 -2.13 11.14 16.99
CA ASP A 155 -2.38 11.55 18.38
C ASP A 155 -2.79 13.02 18.52
N ARG A 156 -2.90 13.74 17.40
CA ARG A 156 -3.43 15.12 17.35
C ARG A 156 -4.07 15.46 16.00
N ASN A 157 -4.88 16.50 15.97
CA ASN A 157 -5.48 17.08 14.76
C ASN A 157 -6.31 16.08 13.91
N GLY A 158 -6.80 15.00 14.52
CA GLY A 158 -7.78 14.10 13.95
C GLY A 158 -9.21 14.45 14.37
N LEU A 159 -10.11 13.47 14.37
CA LEU A 159 -11.45 13.58 14.93
C LEU A 159 -11.44 13.03 16.36
N PRO A 160 -11.50 13.87 17.41
CA PRO A 160 -11.47 13.43 18.78
C PRO A 160 -12.55 12.37 19.07
N GLY A 161 -12.16 11.27 19.77
CA GLY A 161 -13.03 10.17 20.11
C GLY A 161 -13.50 9.27 18.95
N LYS A 162 -13.03 9.53 17.72
CA LYS A 162 -13.39 8.74 16.53
C LYS A 162 -12.19 8.36 15.66
N LEU A 163 -11.30 9.30 15.42
CA LEU A 163 -10.12 9.10 14.54
C LEU A 163 -8.93 9.87 15.13
N GLN A 164 -8.68 9.69 16.40
CA GLN A 164 -7.54 10.21 17.14
C GLN A 164 -7.34 9.36 18.40
N GLU A 165 -6.10 8.98 18.67
CA GLU A 165 -5.64 8.25 19.86
C GLU A 165 -4.85 9.21 20.76
N THR A 166 -4.58 8.83 22.02
CA THR A 166 -3.45 9.42 22.75
C THR A 166 -2.13 8.82 22.24
N THR A 167 -0.99 9.40 22.61
CA THR A 167 0.32 8.84 22.26
C THR A 167 0.47 7.41 22.79
N GLU A 168 0.08 7.18 24.05
CA GLU A 168 0.16 5.87 24.72
C GLU A 168 -0.75 4.84 24.04
N GLU A 169 -1.99 5.22 23.73
CA GLU A 169 -2.94 4.36 23.02
C GLU A 169 -2.40 4.00 21.62
N SER A 170 -1.87 4.99 20.88
CA SER A 170 -1.36 4.77 19.54
C SER A 170 -0.18 3.78 19.53
N VAL A 171 0.73 3.88 20.50
CA VAL A 171 1.85 2.94 20.67
C VAL A 171 1.36 1.56 21.07
N ALA A 172 0.48 1.48 22.08
CA ALA A 172 -0.07 0.21 22.56
C ALA A 172 -0.84 -0.54 21.46
N GLU A 173 -1.68 0.17 20.70
CA GLU A 173 -2.43 -0.39 19.58
C GLU A 173 -1.52 -0.79 18.41
N THR A 174 -0.42 -0.08 18.19
CA THR A 174 0.58 -0.49 17.19
C THR A 174 1.28 -1.77 17.61
N LEU A 175 1.64 -1.92 18.89
CA LEU A 175 2.22 -3.16 19.41
C LEU A 175 1.23 -4.32 19.30
N ARG A 176 -0.03 -4.12 19.72
CA ARG A 176 -1.09 -5.12 19.58
C ARG A 176 -1.29 -5.56 18.14
N TRP A 177 -1.26 -4.60 17.19
CA TRP A 177 -1.34 -4.90 15.77
C TRP A 177 -0.17 -5.77 15.30
N LEU A 178 1.08 -5.38 15.62
CA LEU A 178 2.27 -6.13 15.23
C LEU A 178 2.30 -7.55 15.80
N GLU A 179 1.82 -7.74 17.03
CA GLU A 179 1.71 -9.06 17.69
C GLU A 179 0.68 -9.98 17.03
N ASN A 180 -0.30 -9.41 16.30
CA ASN A 180 -1.33 -10.16 15.58
C ASN A 180 -1.09 -10.22 14.05
N CYS A 181 0.02 -9.69 13.56
CA CYS A 181 0.39 -9.64 12.16
C CYS A 181 1.09 -10.94 11.73
N HIS A 182 0.31 -11.97 11.40
CA HIS A 182 0.82 -13.31 11.02
C HIS A 182 0.51 -13.64 9.55
N PHE A 183 0.82 -12.70 8.65
CA PHE A 183 0.59 -12.84 7.20
C PHE A 183 1.89 -13.17 6.47
N GLU A 184 1.79 -14.02 5.43
CA GLU A 184 2.96 -14.46 4.67
C GLU A 184 3.40 -13.42 3.65
N HIS A 185 2.47 -12.78 2.95
CA HIS A 185 2.73 -11.91 1.81
C HIS A 185 2.52 -10.43 2.10
N ILE A 186 1.64 -10.11 3.05
CA ILE A 186 1.39 -8.75 3.51
C ILE A 186 2.19 -8.47 4.78
N LYS A 187 3.08 -7.50 4.74
CA LYS A 187 3.98 -7.14 5.84
C LYS A 187 3.58 -5.83 6.51
N PRO A 188 3.84 -5.66 7.79
CA PRO A 188 3.60 -4.42 8.49
C PRO A 188 4.60 -3.32 8.08
N ILE A 189 4.12 -2.08 8.01
CA ILE A 189 4.92 -0.87 7.86
C ILE A 189 4.45 0.19 8.85
N ILE A 190 5.35 0.77 9.62
CA ILE A 190 5.02 1.80 10.61
C ILE A 190 4.53 3.06 9.89
N THR A 191 3.39 3.60 10.31
CA THR A 191 2.68 4.61 9.53
C THR A 191 2.22 5.81 10.37
N PRO A 192 3.15 6.67 10.86
CA PRO A 192 2.77 8.01 11.29
C PRO A 192 2.17 8.75 10.09
N ARG A 193 0.91 9.22 10.21
CA ARG A 193 0.18 9.75 9.05
C ARG A 193 0.93 10.88 8.36
N PHE A 194 1.24 11.93 9.11
CA PHE A 194 2.07 13.09 8.71
C PHE A 194 2.38 13.94 9.93
N THR A 195 3.37 14.80 9.87
CA THR A 195 3.85 15.61 11.00
C THR A 195 2.73 16.39 11.74
N PRO A 196 1.75 17.05 11.06
CA PRO A 196 0.69 17.74 11.76
C PRO A 196 -0.23 16.86 12.62
N SER A 197 -0.37 15.58 12.31
CA SER A 197 -1.22 14.64 13.05
C SER A 197 -0.50 13.81 14.08
N CYS A 198 0.83 13.93 14.17
CA CYS A 198 1.66 13.18 15.10
C CYS A 198 2.49 14.12 15.97
N THR A 199 2.50 13.90 17.28
CA THR A 199 3.43 14.60 18.17
C THR A 199 4.87 14.11 17.96
N ASN A 200 5.85 14.91 18.35
CA ASN A 200 7.24 14.50 18.32
C ASN A 200 7.48 13.28 19.23
N GLU A 201 6.72 13.17 20.31
CA GLU A 201 6.78 12.03 21.22
C GLU A 201 6.32 10.75 20.52
N LEU A 202 5.15 10.77 19.88
CA LEU A 202 4.65 9.63 19.11
C LEU A 202 5.64 9.23 18.00
N MET A 203 6.08 10.19 17.19
CA MET A 203 7.04 9.91 16.12
C MET A 203 8.34 9.31 16.64
N THR A 204 8.85 9.77 17.80
CA THR A 204 10.05 9.22 18.42
C THR A 204 9.84 7.77 18.88
N GLN A 205 8.71 7.47 19.50
CA GLN A 205 8.39 6.11 19.95
C GLN A 205 8.19 5.16 18.76
N LEU A 206 7.48 5.58 17.73
CA LEU A 206 7.29 4.79 16.50
C LEU A 206 8.62 4.56 15.76
N GLY A 207 9.50 5.57 15.70
CA GLY A 207 10.83 5.44 15.11
C GLY A 207 11.73 4.43 15.87
N LYS A 208 11.68 4.45 17.20
CA LYS A 208 12.39 3.43 18.03
C LYS A 208 11.83 2.03 17.74
N LEU A 209 10.50 1.88 17.75
CA LEU A 209 9.84 0.60 17.48
C LEU A 209 10.19 0.07 16.09
N ALA A 210 10.18 0.92 15.06
CA ALA A 210 10.56 0.55 13.70
C ALA A 210 12.01 0.03 13.66
N ASN A 211 12.94 0.73 14.31
CA ASN A 211 14.34 0.34 14.35
C ASN A 211 14.56 -0.97 15.13
N GLU A 212 13.94 -1.13 16.30
CA GLU A 212 14.03 -2.34 17.13
C GLU A 212 13.49 -3.60 16.44
N ARG A 213 12.43 -3.44 15.63
CA ARG A 213 11.76 -4.54 14.92
C ARG A 213 12.24 -4.70 13.47
N GLY A 214 13.13 -3.84 12.98
CA GLY A 214 13.58 -3.85 11.57
C GLY A 214 12.46 -3.57 10.57
N LEU A 215 11.51 -2.69 10.91
CA LEU A 215 10.36 -2.36 10.08
C LEU A 215 10.62 -1.10 9.26
N TYR A 216 10.04 -1.07 8.06
CA TYR A 216 9.98 0.15 7.26
C TYR A 216 9.01 1.17 7.86
N VAL A 217 9.16 2.42 7.44
CA VAL A 217 8.29 3.54 7.83
C VAL A 217 7.77 4.22 6.57
N GLN A 218 6.49 4.56 6.57
CA GLN A 218 5.88 5.42 5.55
C GLN A 218 5.15 6.60 6.22
N SER A 219 5.06 7.71 5.53
CA SER A 219 4.36 8.92 5.99
C SER A 219 4.07 9.82 4.80
N HIS A 220 3.37 10.93 5.02
CA HIS A 220 3.24 12.01 4.04
C HIS A 220 4.17 13.16 4.38
N LEU A 221 4.69 13.81 3.35
CA LEU A 221 5.65 14.89 3.49
C LEU A 221 5.51 15.90 2.35
N SER A 222 5.27 17.17 2.70
CA SER A 222 5.23 18.29 1.76
C SER A 222 4.20 18.12 0.64
N GLU A 223 3.04 17.51 0.93
CA GLU A 223 1.98 17.24 -0.04
C GLU A 223 1.30 18.52 -0.54
N SER A 224 1.25 19.56 0.31
CA SER A 224 0.69 20.86 -0.05
C SER A 224 1.39 22.03 0.64
N THR A 225 1.29 23.23 0.05
CA THR A 225 1.83 24.46 0.66
C THR A 225 1.22 24.76 2.01
N ASN A 226 -0.06 24.43 2.20
CA ASN A 226 -0.75 24.60 3.48
C ASN A 226 -0.23 23.65 4.55
N GLU A 227 0.07 22.41 4.19
CA GLU A 227 0.73 21.46 5.09
C GLU A 227 2.11 21.95 5.50
N ILE A 228 2.94 22.42 4.56
CA ILE A 228 4.27 22.97 4.86
C ILE A 228 4.16 24.14 5.86
N ALA A 229 3.20 25.05 5.65
CA ALA A 229 2.95 26.16 6.58
C ALA A 229 2.51 25.66 7.96
N TRP A 230 1.63 24.64 7.99
CA TRP A 230 1.15 24.05 9.23
C TRP A 230 2.26 23.32 9.99
N VAL A 231 3.10 22.56 9.33
CA VAL A 231 4.27 21.90 9.95
C VAL A 231 5.21 22.92 10.57
N LYS A 232 5.49 24.03 9.89
CA LYS A 232 6.30 25.12 10.47
C LYS A 232 5.67 25.69 11.76
N ALA A 233 4.35 25.81 11.79
CA ALA A 233 3.62 26.33 12.95
C ALA A 233 3.61 25.37 14.15
N VAL A 234 3.53 24.05 13.93
CA VAL A 234 3.33 23.05 15.00
C VAL A 234 4.61 22.37 15.47
N SER A 235 5.65 22.32 14.65
CA SER A 235 6.90 21.59 14.98
C SER A 235 8.16 22.45 14.95
N TYR A 236 8.05 23.74 14.61
CA TYR A 236 9.17 24.67 14.47
C TYR A 236 10.30 24.15 13.55
N THR A 237 10.03 23.08 12.77
CA THR A 237 10.98 22.46 11.85
C THR A 237 10.62 22.84 10.42
N HIS A 238 11.66 23.08 9.62
CA HIS A 238 11.49 23.13 8.18
C HIS A 238 11.45 21.69 7.68
N LEU A 239 10.32 21.27 7.09
CA LEU A 239 10.29 20.07 6.26
C LEU A 239 11.06 20.37 4.97
N ARG A 240 12.36 20.27 5.02
CA ARG A 240 13.19 20.14 3.84
C ARG A 240 13.45 18.64 3.65
N ALA A 241 12.49 17.96 3.06
CA ALA A 241 12.74 16.66 2.47
C ALA A 241 13.60 16.92 1.23
N HIS A 242 14.87 16.63 1.36
CA HIS A 242 15.85 16.69 0.26
C HIS A 242 15.76 17.96 -0.59
N GLU A 243 16.58 18.95 -0.30
CA GLU A 243 16.74 20.19 -1.07
C GLU A 243 16.99 19.96 -2.56
N THR A 244 17.26 18.72 -2.98
CA THR A 244 17.53 18.30 -4.35
C THR A 244 16.30 18.11 -5.23
N LEU A 245 15.07 18.02 -4.66
CA LEU A 245 13.83 17.85 -5.44
C LEU A 245 12.97 19.12 -5.49
N SER A 246 13.23 20.11 -4.63
CA SER A 246 12.51 21.39 -4.63
C SER A 246 13.17 22.44 -5.55
N ASP A 247 14.34 22.15 -6.09
CA ASP A 247 15.07 23.01 -7.04
C ASP A 247 14.94 22.56 -8.50
N LEU A 248 14.08 21.56 -8.76
CA LEU A 248 13.65 21.12 -10.09
C LEU A 248 12.22 21.55 -10.35
#